data_ec06600beb666e7556372828c142c7a0
#
_entry.id   ec06600beb666e7556372828c142c7a0
#
_cell.length_a   1.000
_cell.length_b   1.000
_cell.length_c   1.000
_cell.angle_alpha   90.00
_cell.angle_beta   90.00
_cell.angle_gamma   90.00
#
_symmetry.space_group_name_H-M   'P 1'
#
loop_
_entity.id
_entity.type
_entity.pdbx_description
1 polymer ?
#
loop_
_entity_poly.entity_id
_entity_poly.type
_entity_poly.pdbx_seq_one_letter_code
_entity_poly.pdbx_strand_id
1 'polypeptide(L)'
;MYKRQTQHRGEVVELLEKALRENTSINAVNELNATTPFEPLTITSQEEHTRATLKIQEGCNNHCTYCIIPSVRGPIRSRPVDEIRAEAERLAQAGFTELVLTGIHLTSYGRDFTPRQTLLGAIRAVQDVPGVRRIRLGSLEPTVATVEFAQALRTMDKVCPQFHLALQSGSDTVLQRMARRYNMRMYRQAMENLRAVYPMAAFTTDVLTGFPGETEAEFEETRDFIREARYAKIHVFPYSQREGTKAAVMPGQLSNAEKERRARLLIAAGDEMARQYREQWVNEVAEVLLEEPVNGHWTGYTPEYIAVTLPEGYAGRQGEFVRVRLTGLNEGGMDGTPCK
;
A
#
# COMPACT_ATOMS: atom_id res chain seq x y z
N MET A 1 32.09 -8.09 -2.82
CA MET A 1 30.66 -7.72 -3.10
C MET A 1 29.80 -8.23 -1.96
N TYR A 2 28.99 -7.38 -1.34
CA TYR A 2 28.10 -7.74 -0.24
C TYR A 2 26.71 -8.12 -0.78
N LYS A 3 26.15 -9.25 -0.32
CA LYS A 3 24.80 -9.71 -0.68
C LYS A 3 23.99 -9.95 0.58
N ARG A 4 22.80 -9.37 0.68
CA ARG A 4 21.81 -9.64 1.74
C ARG A 4 20.39 -9.65 1.15
N GLN A 5 19.46 -10.29 1.86
CA GLN A 5 18.02 -10.20 1.56
C GLN A 5 17.33 -9.39 2.67
N THR A 6 16.43 -10.04 3.42
CA THR A 6 15.62 -9.43 4.49
C THR A 6 16.10 -9.75 5.88
N GLN A 7 17.22 -10.45 5.99
CA GLN A 7 17.87 -10.83 7.25
C GLN A 7 19.14 -10.00 7.45
N HIS A 8 19.60 -9.94 8.69
CA HIS A 8 20.82 -9.26 9.09
C HIS A 8 20.85 -7.77 8.71
N ARG A 9 19.67 -7.11 8.66
CA ARG A 9 19.60 -5.70 8.30
C ARG A 9 20.23 -4.80 9.35
N GLY A 10 20.09 -5.18 10.62
CA GLY A 10 20.76 -4.50 11.72
C GLY A 10 22.29 -4.61 11.69
N GLU A 11 22.82 -5.68 11.08
CA GLU A 11 24.25 -5.99 11.01
C GLU A 11 24.93 -5.42 9.74
N VAL A 12 24.21 -4.63 8.93
CA VAL A 12 24.70 -4.20 7.59
C VAL A 12 26.00 -3.42 7.68
N VAL A 13 26.15 -2.54 8.67
CA VAL A 13 27.37 -1.73 8.86
C VAL A 13 28.54 -2.62 9.25
N GLU A 14 28.35 -3.49 10.25
CA GLU A 14 29.38 -4.43 10.72
C GLU A 14 29.87 -5.36 9.60
N LEU A 15 28.93 -5.94 8.84
CA LEU A 15 29.26 -6.80 7.70
C LEU A 15 29.99 -6.06 6.59
N LEU A 16 29.63 -4.78 6.33
CA LEU A 16 30.33 -3.93 5.37
C LEU A 16 31.75 -3.62 5.85
N GLU A 17 31.92 -3.18 7.08
CA GLU A 17 33.24 -2.90 7.66
C GLU A 17 34.14 -4.14 7.64
N LYS A 18 33.59 -5.32 7.98
CA LYS A 18 34.29 -6.59 7.86
C LYS A 18 34.73 -6.88 6.43
N ALA A 19 33.84 -6.73 5.45
CA ALA A 19 34.16 -6.94 4.04
C ALA A 19 35.29 -6.02 3.55
N LEU A 20 35.25 -4.75 3.99
CA LEU A 20 36.30 -3.76 3.63
C LEU A 20 37.64 -4.08 4.31
N ARG A 21 37.63 -4.39 5.60
CA ARG A 21 38.83 -4.71 6.38
C ARG A 21 39.55 -5.97 5.86
N GLU A 22 38.76 -7.01 5.52
CA GLU A 22 39.29 -8.30 5.09
C GLU A 22 39.48 -8.39 3.57
N ASN A 23 39.07 -7.35 2.83
CA ASN A 23 39.03 -7.30 1.36
C ASN A 23 38.35 -8.55 0.76
N THR A 24 37.28 -9.02 1.39
CA THR A 24 36.55 -10.24 1.03
C THR A 24 35.13 -9.96 0.60
N SER A 25 34.53 -10.90 -0.14
CA SER A 25 33.10 -10.86 -0.48
C SER A 25 32.33 -11.64 0.57
N ILE A 26 31.37 -10.98 1.24
CA ILE A 26 30.51 -11.62 2.23
C ILE A 26 29.15 -11.88 1.62
N ASN A 27 28.64 -13.12 1.74
CA ASN A 27 27.27 -13.50 1.43
C ASN A 27 26.56 -13.91 2.73
N ALA A 28 25.70 -13.04 3.25
CA ALA A 28 24.92 -13.25 4.47
C ALA A 28 23.46 -13.66 4.18
N VAL A 29 23.20 -14.24 3.01
CA VAL A 29 21.87 -14.74 2.63
C VAL A 29 21.67 -16.13 3.21
N ASN A 30 20.70 -16.29 4.10
CA ASN A 30 20.29 -17.57 4.67
C ASN A 30 18.94 -18.01 4.11
N GLU A 31 18.64 -19.30 4.18
CA GLU A 31 17.31 -19.82 3.89
C GLU A 31 16.30 -19.31 4.92
N LEU A 32 15.16 -18.83 4.42
CA LEU A 32 14.05 -18.39 5.23
C LEU A 32 13.04 -19.53 5.37
N ASN A 33 12.72 -19.91 6.60
CA ASN A 33 11.76 -20.97 6.90
C ASN A 33 10.71 -20.49 7.92
N ALA A 34 9.79 -21.37 8.29
CA ALA A 34 8.69 -21.05 9.21
C ALA A 34 9.16 -20.70 10.64
N THR A 35 10.38 -21.09 11.03
CA THR A 35 10.94 -20.78 12.35
C THR A 35 11.82 -19.53 12.35
N THR A 36 12.06 -18.92 11.18
CA THR A 36 12.80 -17.66 11.08
C THR A 36 11.96 -16.54 11.72
N PRO A 37 12.46 -15.85 12.76
CA PRO A 37 11.68 -14.81 13.43
C PRO A 37 11.47 -13.58 12.53
N PHE A 38 10.48 -12.78 12.88
CA PHE A 38 10.36 -11.42 12.34
C PHE A 38 11.58 -10.61 12.82
N GLU A 39 12.25 -9.93 11.90
CA GLU A 39 13.38 -9.06 12.24
C GLU A 39 12.85 -7.63 12.47
N PRO A 40 12.74 -7.18 13.72
CA PRO A 40 12.36 -5.81 14.02
C PRO A 40 13.50 -4.86 13.62
N LEU A 41 13.16 -3.80 12.90
CA LEU A 41 14.05 -2.67 12.72
C LEU A 41 13.40 -1.46 13.37
N THR A 42 14.14 -0.82 14.24
CA THR A 42 13.72 0.43 14.88
C THR A 42 14.16 1.59 13.98
N ILE A 43 13.23 2.42 13.58
CA ILE A 43 13.51 3.64 12.83
C ILE A 43 13.70 4.75 13.86
N THR A 44 14.90 5.31 13.95
CA THR A 44 15.23 6.36 14.94
C THR A 44 14.95 7.78 14.46
N SER A 45 14.99 7.99 13.14
CA SER A 45 14.60 9.26 12.49
C SER A 45 14.09 8.99 11.08
N GLN A 46 13.15 9.78 10.63
CA GLN A 46 12.73 9.90 9.23
C GLN A 46 12.70 11.40 8.92
N GLU A 47 13.87 12.03 8.92
CA GLU A 47 14.02 13.49 8.82
C GLU A 47 13.35 14.13 7.60
N GLU A 48 13.12 13.33 6.55
CA GLU A 48 12.47 13.78 5.31
C GLU A 48 10.99 13.36 5.21
N HIS A 49 10.41 12.73 6.24
CA HIS A 49 9.05 12.18 6.14
C HIS A 49 8.14 12.66 7.27
N THR A 50 6.96 13.13 6.91
CA THR A 50 5.91 13.54 7.86
C THR A 50 5.16 12.34 8.45
N ARG A 51 5.19 11.19 7.75
CA ARG A 51 4.55 9.93 8.14
C ARG A 51 5.60 8.88 8.43
N ALA A 52 5.38 8.06 9.46
CA ALA A 52 6.25 6.94 9.74
C ALA A 52 5.67 5.62 9.23
N THR A 53 6.51 4.82 8.60
CA THR A 53 6.16 3.47 8.14
C THR A 53 6.43 2.46 9.24
N LEU A 54 5.39 1.77 9.71
CA LEU A 54 5.47 0.69 10.70
C LEU A 54 5.26 -0.65 10.00
N LYS A 55 6.34 -1.37 9.78
CA LYS A 55 6.29 -2.71 9.20
C LYS A 55 5.85 -3.71 10.25
N ILE A 56 4.72 -4.38 9.99
CA ILE A 56 4.11 -5.36 10.90
C ILE A 56 4.11 -6.79 10.36
N GLN A 57 4.45 -6.99 9.08
CA GLN A 57 4.39 -8.31 8.45
C GLN A 57 5.47 -8.46 7.37
N GLU A 58 6.02 -9.66 7.21
CA GLU A 58 7.03 -10.03 6.21
C GLU A 58 6.68 -11.40 5.63
N GLY A 59 7.22 -11.68 4.41
CA GLY A 59 7.01 -12.93 3.71
C GLY A 59 5.59 -13.13 3.19
N CYS A 60 5.34 -14.19 2.42
CA CYS A 60 4.04 -14.49 1.83
C CYS A 60 3.93 -15.96 1.48
N ASN A 61 2.78 -16.59 1.84
CA ASN A 61 2.47 -17.98 1.50
C ASN A 61 1.54 -18.08 0.26
N ASN A 62 1.29 -16.97 -0.44
CA ASN A 62 0.61 -17.00 -1.73
C ASN A 62 1.65 -17.31 -2.82
N HIS A 63 1.34 -18.25 -3.69
CA HIS A 63 2.19 -18.65 -4.81
C HIS A 63 1.60 -18.13 -6.12
N CYS A 64 1.34 -16.81 -6.19
CA CYS A 64 0.90 -16.17 -7.43
C CYS A 64 1.93 -16.43 -8.53
N THR A 65 1.46 -16.80 -9.71
CA THR A 65 2.31 -17.35 -10.77
C THR A 65 3.39 -16.39 -11.28
N TYR A 66 3.19 -15.08 -11.13
CA TYR A 66 4.14 -14.02 -11.53
C TYR A 66 5.09 -13.57 -10.41
N CYS A 67 4.87 -14.04 -9.17
CA CYS A 67 5.50 -13.44 -7.99
C CYS A 67 6.68 -14.27 -7.48
N ILE A 68 7.83 -13.63 -7.32
CA ILE A 68 9.04 -14.24 -6.77
C ILE A 68 9.14 -14.11 -5.25
N ILE A 69 8.25 -13.34 -4.62
CA ILE A 69 8.33 -12.99 -3.19
C ILE A 69 8.42 -14.22 -2.27
N PRO A 70 7.61 -15.29 -2.43
CA PRO A 70 7.73 -16.45 -1.55
C PRO A 70 9.14 -17.06 -1.53
N SER A 71 9.83 -17.07 -2.67
CA SER A 71 11.18 -17.63 -2.79
C SER A 71 12.26 -16.73 -2.19
N VAL A 72 12.07 -15.39 -2.20
CA VAL A 72 13.10 -14.44 -1.75
C VAL A 72 12.82 -13.82 -0.38
N ARG A 73 11.57 -13.82 0.07
CA ARG A 73 11.13 -13.28 1.36
C ARG A 73 10.67 -14.35 2.33
N GLY A 74 10.56 -15.60 1.86
CA GLY A 74 10.14 -16.76 2.66
C GLY A 74 8.67 -16.70 3.11
N PRO A 75 8.30 -17.57 4.07
CA PRO A 75 6.95 -17.69 4.58
C PRO A 75 6.53 -16.46 5.40
N ILE A 76 5.22 -16.42 5.74
CA ILE A 76 4.64 -15.38 6.59
C ILE A 76 5.39 -15.31 7.92
N ARG A 77 5.76 -14.08 8.29
CA ARG A 77 6.27 -13.72 9.62
C ARG A 77 5.62 -12.42 10.05
N SER A 78 4.93 -12.45 11.16
CA SER A 78 4.21 -11.30 11.70
C SER A 78 4.95 -10.74 12.91
N ARG A 79 4.87 -9.43 13.12
CA ARG A 79 5.36 -8.77 14.32
C ARG A 79 4.32 -8.92 15.44
N PRO A 80 4.70 -9.29 16.66
CA PRO A 80 3.77 -9.37 17.79
C PRO A 80 3.04 -8.04 18.05
N VAL A 81 1.78 -8.11 18.51
CA VAL A 81 0.94 -6.91 18.71
C VAL A 81 1.51 -5.97 19.77
N ASP A 82 2.09 -6.51 20.82
CA ASP A 82 2.78 -5.74 21.88
C ASP A 82 4.00 -4.99 21.36
N GLU A 83 4.80 -5.61 20.49
CA GLU A 83 5.91 -4.94 19.81
C GLU A 83 5.44 -3.88 18.81
N ILE A 84 4.31 -4.11 18.12
CA ILE A 84 3.69 -3.10 17.23
C ILE A 84 3.29 -1.88 18.05
N ARG A 85 2.65 -2.10 19.21
CA ARG A 85 2.25 -1.01 20.11
C ARG A 85 3.47 -0.23 20.62
N ALA A 86 4.48 -0.93 21.14
CA ALA A 86 5.70 -0.30 21.65
C ALA A 86 6.40 0.56 20.57
N GLU A 87 6.48 0.05 19.33
CA GLU A 87 7.07 0.82 18.23
C GLU A 87 6.20 2.02 17.84
N ALA A 88 4.87 1.88 17.84
CA ALA A 88 3.96 2.99 17.58
C ALA A 88 4.06 4.08 18.66
N GLU A 89 4.19 3.72 19.94
CA GLU A 89 4.43 4.64 21.04
C GLU A 89 5.75 5.39 20.88
N ARG A 90 6.82 4.68 20.51
CA ARG A 90 8.13 5.28 20.23
C ARG A 90 8.07 6.27 19.05
N LEU A 91 7.40 5.92 17.96
CA LEU A 91 7.22 6.80 16.80
C LEU A 91 6.38 8.03 17.15
N ALA A 92 5.32 7.86 17.94
CA ALA A 92 4.51 8.99 18.42
C ALA A 92 5.33 9.94 19.33
N GLN A 93 6.17 9.41 20.23
CA GLN A 93 7.11 10.19 21.04
C GLN A 93 8.15 10.94 20.21
N ALA A 94 8.55 10.38 19.06
CA ALA A 94 9.41 11.03 18.08
C ALA A 94 8.69 12.09 17.24
N GLY A 95 7.39 12.33 17.48
CA GLY A 95 6.60 13.39 16.83
C GLY A 95 5.79 12.95 15.61
N PHE A 96 5.81 11.66 15.24
CA PHE A 96 4.99 11.18 14.11
C PHE A 96 3.54 11.03 14.54
N THR A 97 2.66 11.70 13.81
CA THR A 97 1.21 11.69 14.06
C THR A 97 0.42 10.82 13.09
N GLU A 98 0.98 10.50 11.92
CA GLU A 98 0.41 9.53 10.97
C GLU A 98 1.34 8.31 10.85
N LEU A 99 0.80 7.10 11.08
CA LEU A 99 1.52 5.84 10.95
C LEU A 99 0.93 5.02 9.78
N VAL A 100 1.83 4.49 8.92
CA VAL A 100 1.46 3.63 7.81
C VAL A 100 1.78 2.19 8.18
N LEU A 101 0.79 1.36 8.47
CA LEU A 101 0.97 -0.07 8.71
C LEU A 101 1.26 -0.77 7.39
N THR A 102 2.42 -1.41 7.28
CA THR A 102 2.87 -2.04 6.03
C THR A 102 3.34 -3.46 6.22
N GLY A 103 3.35 -4.21 5.14
CA GLY A 103 3.84 -5.58 5.07
C GLY A 103 3.83 -6.08 3.63
N ILE A 104 4.39 -7.25 3.41
CA ILE A 104 4.36 -7.91 2.10
C ILE A 104 2.93 -8.37 1.76
N HIS A 105 2.19 -8.84 2.77
CA HIS A 105 0.82 -9.32 2.62
C HIS A 105 0.02 -9.13 3.90
N LEU A 106 -0.43 -7.91 4.17
CA LEU A 106 -1.12 -7.54 5.42
C LEU A 106 -2.32 -8.42 5.74
N THR A 107 -3.07 -8.86 4.72
CA THR A 107 -4.21 -9.78 4.87
C THR A 107 -3.84 -11.12 5.56
N SER A 108 -2.56 -11.48 5.55
CA SER A 108 -2.06 -12.69 6.22
C SER A 108 -1.51 -12.45 7.62
N TYR A 109 -1.51 -11.20 8.10
CA TYR A 109 -0.97 -10.88 9.41
C TYR A 109 -1.57 -11.76 10.51
N GLY A 110 -0.70 -12.28 11.38
CA GLY A 110 -1.05 -13.04 12.57
C GLY A 110 -1.46 -14.49 12.34
N ARG A 111 -1.43 -14.98 11.08
CA ARG A 111 -1.76 -16.39 10.78
C ARG A 111 -0.69 -17.38 11.23
N ASP A 112 0.51 -16.89 11.48
CA ASP A 112 1.69 -17.63 11.96
C ASP A 112 1.78 -17.71 13.47
N PHE A 113 0.91 -17.01 14.21
CA PHE A 113 0.87 -17.10 15.68
C PHE A 113 -0.05 -18.21 16.20
N THR A 114 0.30 -18.71 17.40
CA THR A 114 -0.55 -19.61 18.19
C THR A 114 -0.61 -19.09 19.63
N PRO A 115 -1.77 -18.58 20.11
CA PRO A 115 -3.03 -18.39 19.41
C PRO A 115 -2.93 -17.33 18.29
N ARG A 116 -3.79 -17.43 17.27
CA ARG A 116 -3.81 -16.48 16.15
C ARG A 116 -4.05 -15.05 16.62
N GLN A 117 -3.26 -14.13 16.06
CA GLN A 117 -3.53 -12.69 16.12
C GLN A 117 -4.20 -12.23 14.83
N THR A 118 -4.78 -11.05 14.84
CA THR A 118 -5.51 -10.51 13.68
C THR A 118 -5.02 -9.14 13.27
N LEU A 119 -5.20 -8.79 12.01
CA LEU A 119 -4.89 -7.44 11.52
C LEU A 119 -5.69 -6.38 12.28
N LEU A 120 -6.96 -6.63 12.61
CA LEU A 120 -7.76 -5.73 13.45
C LEU A 120 -7.15 -5.53 14.84
N GLY A 121 -6.60 -6.58 15.44
CA GLY A 121 -5.89 -6.48 16.72
C GLY A 121 -4.65 -5.59 16.63
N ALA A 122 -3.87 -5.72 15.55
CA ALA A 122 -2.71 -4.86 15.29
C ALA A 122 -3.11 -3.40 15.07
N ILE A 123 -4.16 -3.14 14.29
CA ILE A 123 -4.68 -1.78 14.05
C ILE A 123 -5.15 -1.17 15.37
N ARG A 124 -5.90 -1.92 16.20
CA ARG A 124 -6.42 -1.44 17.49
C ARG A 124 -5.28 -1.10 18.45
N ALA A 125 -4.23 -1.88 18.49
CA ALA A 125 -3.06 -1.58 19.32
C ALA A 125 -2.42 -0.24 18.99
N VAL A 126 -2.44 0.16 17.70
CA VAL A 126 -1.95 1.47 17.25
C VAL A 126 -2.99 2.58 17.46
N GLN A 127 -4.29 2.27 17.29
CA GLN A 127 -5.40 3.17 17.55
C GLN A 127 -5.36 3.74 18.98
N ASP A 128 -4.99 2.91 19.95
CA ASP A 128 -4.98 3.27 21.36
C ASP A 128 -3.72 4.05 21.78
N VAL A 129 -2.76 4.28 20.88
CA VAL A 129 -1.51 5.01 21.21
C VAL A 129 -1.78 6.51 21.24
N PRO A 130 -1.48 7.19 22.37
CA PRO A 130 -1.53 8.64 22.45
C PRO A 130 -0.54 9.30 21.45
N GLY A 131 -0.95 10.41 20.83
CA GLY A 131 -0.14 11.14 19.84
C GLY A 131 -0.32 10.65 18.41
N VAL A 132 -0.71 9.41 18.17
CA VAL A 132 -1.13 8.94 16.83
C VAL A 132 -2.49 9.56 16.52
N ARG A 133 -2.61 10.24 15.38
CA ARG A 133 -3.84 10.85 14.87
C ARG A 133 -4.41 10.15 13.65
N ARG A 134 -3.55 9.53 12.83
CA ARG A 134 -3.96 8.81 11.61
C ARG A 134 -3.25 7.47 11.49
N ILE A 135 -3.99 6.48 11.03
CA ILE A 135 -3.49 5.14 10.72
C ILE A 135 -3.85 4.84 9.27
N ARG A 136 -2.84 4.63 8.43
CA ARG A 136 -3.02 4.24 7.05
C ARG A 136 -2.64 2.79 6.86
N LEU A 137 -3.42 2.08 6.07
CA LEU A 137 -3.17 0.68 5.76
C LEU A 137 -2.45 0.55 4.43
N GLY A 138 -1.41 -0.26 4.38
CA GLY A 138 -0.80 -0.70 3.14
C GLY A 138 -1.72 -1.62 2.33
N SER A 139 -1.15 -2.32 1.34
CA SER A 139 -1.92 -3.14 0.42
C SER A 139 -2.67 -4.28 1.10
N LEU A 140 -3.96 -4.40 0.78
CA LEU A 140 -4.88 -5.44 1.24
C LEU A 140 -5.31 -6.32 0.06
N GLU A 141 -5.55 -7.60 0.32
CA GLU A 141 -6.34 -8.42 -0.59
C GLU A 141 -7.83 -8.28 -0.27
N PRO A 142 -8.72 -8.37 -1.28
CA PRO A 142 -10.17 -8.21 -1.07
C PRO A 142 -10.75 -9.20 -0.07
N THR A 143 -10.12 -10.36 0.12
CA THR A 143 -10.57 -11.41 1.05
C THR A 143 -10.61 -10.98 2.53
N VAL A 144 -9.94 -9.89 2.92
CA VAL A 144 -9.98 -9.37 4.29
C VAL A 144 -11.15 -8.40 4.51
N ALA A 145 -11.63 -7.75 3.45
CA ALA A 145 -12.65 -6.71 3.55
C ALA A 145 -14.08 -7.30 3.66
N THR A 146 -14.31 -8.09 4.72
CA THR A 146 -15.63 -8.59 5.08
C THR A 146 -16.48 -7.49 5.71
N VAL A 147 -17.79 -7.74 5.89
CA VAL A 147 -18.69 -6.81 6.59
C VAL A 147 -18.19 -6.52 8.01
N GLU A 148 -17.78 -7.57 8.73
CA GLU A 148 -17.28 -7.48 10.10
C GLU A 148 -15.98 -6.67 10.17
N PHE A 149 -15.08 -6.88 9.20
CA PHE A 149 -13.84 -6.11 9.11
C PHE A 149 -14.12 -4.63 8.87
N ALA A 150 -14.99 -4.30 7.91
CA ALA A 150 -15.35 -2.92 7.60
C ALA A 150 -16.03 -2.22 8.78
N GLN A 151 -16.97 -2.90 9.46
CA GLN A 151 -17.64 -2.39 10.66
C GLN A 151 -16.66 -2.17 11.81
N ALA A 152 -15.73 -3.11 12.04
CA ALA A 152 -14.69 -2.96 13.04
C ALA A 152 -13.77 -1.77 12.76
N LEU A 153 -13.35 -1.56 11.50
CA LEU A 153 -12.57 -0.38 11.12
C LEU A 153 -13.32 0.92 11.39
N ARG A 154 -14.65 0.97 11.18
CA ARG A 154 -15.46 2.17 11.42
C ARG A 154 -15.46 2.60 12.89
N THR A 155 -15.22 1.66 13.83
CA THR A 155 -15.07 1.98 15.26
C THR A 155 -13.70 2.52 15.64
N MET A 156 -12.77 2.59 14.69
CA MET A 156 -11.39 3.08 14.88
C MET A 156 -11.24 4.42 14.14
N ASP A 157 -11.48 5.52 14.82
CA ASP A 157 -11.60 6.87 14.26
C ASP A 157 -10.32 7.43 13.64
N LYS A 158 -9.15 6.86 13.98
CA LYS A 158 -7.87 7.24 13.40
C LYS A 158 -7.56 6.54 12.07
N VAL A 159 -8.34 5.50 11.68
CA VAL A 159 -8.12 4.79 10.42
C VAL A 159 -8.53 5.67 9.24
N CYS A 160 -7.57 5.95 8.36
CA CYS A 160 -7.82 6.71 7.15
C CYS A 160 -8.75 5.96 6.19
N PRO A 161 -9.78 6.60 5.63
CA PRO A 161 -10.69 5.98 4.66
C PRO A 161 -10.06 5.92 3.27
N GLN A 162 -8.89 5.33 3.19
CA GLN A 162 -8.14 5.05 1.97
C GLN A 162 -7.70 3.60 1.98
N PHE A 163 -8.11 2.84 0.97
CA PHE A 163 -7.87 1.41 0.90
C PHE A 163 -7.21 1.03 -0.42
N HIS A 164 -5.99 0.52 -0.33
CA HIS A 164 -5.33 -0.09 -1.47
C HIS A 164 -5.74 -1.57 -1.54
N LEU A 165 -6.68 -1.89 -2.45
CA LEU A 165 -7.13 -3.27 -2.69
C LEU A 165 -6.47 -3.81 -3.96
N ALA A 166 -5.64 -4.84 -3.83
CA ALA A 166 -4.91 -5.43 -4.94
C ALA A 166 -5.86 -6.14 -5.94
N LEU A 167 -6.08 -5.53 -7.12
CA LEU A 167 -6.92 -6.08 -8.20
C LEU A 167 -6.14 -7.05 -9.09
N GLN A 168 -5.01 -6.63 -9.58
CA GLN A 168 -4.13 -7.28 -10.55
C GLN A 168 -4.75 -7.43 -11.96
N SER A 169 -5.99 -7.89 -12.10
CA SER A 169 -6.77 -7.96 -13.33
C SER A 169 -8.28 -7.91 -13.02
N GLY A 170 -9.07 -7.35 -13.91
CA GLY A 170 -10.53 -7.34 -13.86
C GLY A 170 -11.18 -8.56 -14.52
N SER A 171 -10.40 -9.53 -14.98
CA SER A 171 -10.89 -10.76 -15.60
C SER A 171 -10.68 -11.98 -14.71
N ASP A 172 -11.74 -12.74 -14.44
CA ASP A 172 -11.69 -13.94 -13.61
C ASP A 172 -10.74 -15.01 -14.18
N THR A 173 -10.69 -15.16 -15.49
CA THR A 173 -9.82 -16.12 -16.16
C THR A 173 -8.35 -15.73 -16.05
N VAL A 174 -8.03 -14.44 -16.11
CA VAL A 174 -6.66 -13.92 -15.86
C VAL A 174 -6.28 -14.11 -14.39
N LEU A 175 -7.17 -13.77 -13.45
CA LEU A 175 -6.95 -13.97 -12.01
C LEU A 175 -6.70 -15.45 -11.69
N GLN A 176 -7.42 -16.36 -12.33
CA GLN A 176 -7.18 -17.80 -12.19
C GLN A 176 -5.80 -18.21 -12.71
N ARG A 177 -5.37 -17.72 -13.89
CA ARG A 177 -4.02 -17.97 -14.41
C ARG A 177 -2.94 -17.37 -13.52
N MET A 178 -3.22 -16.22 -12.88
CA MET A 178 -2.36 -15.60 -11.87
C MET A 178 -2.31 -16.38 -10.55
N ALA A 179 -3.15 -17.40 -10.35
CA ALA A 179 -3.36 -18.13 -9.10
C ALA A 179 -3.79 -17.20 -7.94
N ARG A 180 -4.67 -16.22 -8.23
CA ARG A 180 -5.28 -15.37 -7.20
C ARG A 180 -6.37 -16.16 -6.45
N ARG A 181 -6.54 -15.83 -5.16
CA ARG A 181 -7.49 -16.52 -4.26
C ARG A 181 -8.85 -15.81 -4.17
N TYR A 182 -9.10 -14.87 -5.06
CA TYR A 182 -10.36 -14.14 -5.18
C TYR A 182 -10.75 -14.04 -6.66
N ASN A 183 -12.02 -13.76 -6.90
CA ASN A 183 -12.60 -13.47 -8.20
C ASN A 183 -13.26 -12.09 -8.18
N MET A 184 -13.77 -11.64 -9.33
CA MET A 184 -14.37 -10.31 -9.48
C MET A 184 -15.62 -10.11 -8.63
N ARG A 185 -16.41 -11.16 -8.37
CA ARG A 185 -17.55 -11.09 -7.45
C ARG A 185 -17.09 -10.79 -6.03
N MET A 186 -16.06 -11.48 -5.54
CA MET A 186 -15.49 -11.24 -4.20
C MET A 186 -14.86 -9.84 -4.12
N TYR A 187 -14.24 -9.39 -5.19
CA TYR A 187 -13.62 -8.07 -5.23
C TYR A 187 -14.67 -6.95 -5.14
N ARG A 188 -15.74 -7.03 -5.94
CA ARG A 188 -16.88 -6.09 -5.84
C ARG A 188 -17.48 -6.06 -4.44
N GLN A 189 -17.73 -7.23 -3.86
CA GLN A 189 -18.29 -7.33 -2.51
C GLN A 189 -17.38 -6.66 -1.46
N ALA A 190 -16.07 -6.83 -1.57
CA ALA A 190 -15.10 -6.18 -0.69
C ALA A 190 -15.17 -4.64 -0.77
N MET A 191 -15.28 -4.08 -1.98
CA MET A 191 -15.46 -2.65 -2.17
C MET A 191 -16.81 -2.15 -1.61
N GLU A 192 -17.88 -2.89 -1.85
CA GLU A 192 -19.22 -2.57 -1.32
C GLU A 192 -19.25 -2.57 0.21
N ASN A 193 -18.64 -3.57 0.84
CA ASN A 193 -18.54 -3.64 2.30
C ASN A 193 -17.84 -2.41 2.90
N LEU A 194 -16.73 -1.98 2.29
CA LEU A 194 -16.01 -0.79 2.74
C LEU A 194 -16.78 0.49 2.42
N ARG A 195 -17.40 0.61 1.25
CA ARG A 195 -18.24 1.78 0.88
C ARG A 195 -19.46 1.94 1.77
N ALA A 196 -20.04 0.84 2.23
CA ALA A 196 -21.19 0.88 3.14
C ALA A 196 -20.89 1.62 4.46
N VAL A 197 -19.63 1.60 4.91
CA VAL A 197 -19.18 2.26 6.15
C VAL A 197 -18.34 3.52 5.91
N TYR A 198 -17.75 3.64 4.71
CA TYR A 198 -16.97 4.79 4.25
C TYR A 198 -17.40 5.21 2.84
N PRO A 199 -18.53 5.93 2.69
CA PRO A 199 -19.10 6.25 1.37
C PRO A 199 -18.15 7.00 0.44
N MET A 200 -17.27 7.85 0.99
CA MET A 200 -16.29 8.66 0.25
C MET A 200 -14.89 8.06 0.28
N ALA A 201 -14.73 6.78 0.66
CA ALA A 201 -13.42 6.15 0.71
C ALA A 201 -12.67 6.22 -0.63
N ALA A 202 -11.38 6.52 -0.55
CA ALA A 202 -10.47 6.41 -1.67
C ALA A 202 -10.05 4.95 -1.88
N PHE A 203 -10.40 4.39 -3.02
CA PHE A 203 -9.88 3.09 -3.44
C PHE A 203 -8.71 3.29 -4.40
N THR A 204 -7.62 2.59 -4.11
CA THR A 204 -6.46 2.52 -5.01
C THR A 204 -6.13 1.06 -5.32
N THR A 205 -5.45 0.80 -6.43
CA THR A 205 -5.11 -0.57 -6.82
C THR A 205 -3.91 -0.65 -7.73
N ASP A 206 -3.33 -1.85 -7.80
CA ASP A 206 -2.36 -2.25 -8.82
C ASP A 206 -3.03 -3.11 -9.88
N VAL A 207 -2.68 -2.88 -11.16
CA VAL A 207 -3.15 -3.65 -12.31
C VAL A 207 -1.97 -4.07 -13.17
N LEU A 208 -1.90 -5.36 -13.51
CA LEU A 208 -0.93 -5.91 -14.46
C LEU A 208 -1.56 -6.01 -15.84
N THR A 209 -0.87 -5.50 -16.86
CA THR A 209 -1.29 -5.61 -18.26
C THR A 209 -0.41 -6.57 -19.02
N GLY A 210 -1.00 -7.29 -19.97
CA GLY A 210 -0.26 -8.20 -20.83
C GLY A 210 0.29 -9.42 -20.11
N PHE A 211 -0.47 -9.94 -19.15
CA PHE A 211 -0.18 -11.23 -18.53
C PHE A 211 -0.19 -12.34 -19.60
N PRO A 212 0.65 -13.39 -19.49
CA PRO A 212 0.69 -14.45 -20.50
C PRO A 212 -0.68 -15.01 -20.86
N GLY A 213 -1.01 -15.00 -22.15
CA GLY A 213 -2.28 -15.46 -22.68
C GLY A 213 -3.46 -14.51 -22.46
N GLU A 214 -3.25 -13.28 -21.96
CA GLU A 214 -4.32 -12.29 -21.84
C GLU A 214 -4.84 -11.88 -23.21
N THR A 215 -6.11 -12.21 -23.50
CA THR A 215 -6.80 -11.84 -24.71
C THR A 215 -7.25 -10.38 -24.70
N GLU A 216 -7.68 -9.83 -25.86
CA GLU A 216 -8.24 -8.48 -25.91
C GLU A 216 -9.55 -8.40 -25.10
N ALA A 217 -10.41 -9.42 -25.16
CA ALA A 217 -11.65 -9.46 -24.40
C ALA A 217 -11.40 -9.39 -22.87
N GLU A 218 -10.44 -10.15 -22.35
CA GLU A 218 -10.06 -10.13 -20.94
C GLU A 218 -9.43 -8.79 -20.52
N PHE A 219 -8.70 -8.13 -21.43
CA PHE A 219 -8.22 -6.78 -21.21
C PHE A 219 -9.36 -5.76 -21.13
N GLU A 220 -10.35 -5.86 -22.02
CA GLU A 220 -11.53 -5.00 -21.98
C GLU A 220 -12.35 -5.22 -20.69
N GLU A 221 -12.54 -6.44 -20.21
CA GLU A 221 -13.15 -6.72 -18.91
C GLU A 221 -12.45 -5.95 -17.78
N THR A 222 -11.11 -5.90 -17.82
CA THR A 222 -10.32 -5.15 -16.84
C THR A 222 -10.56 -3.64 -16.98
N ARG A 223 -10.58 -3.12 -18.20
CA ARG A 223 -10.80 -1.69 -18.47
C ARG A 223 -12.20 -1.23 -18.03
N ASP A 224 -13.21 -2.04 -18.32
CA ASP A 224 -14.59 -1.73 -17.95
C ASP A 224 -14.77 -1.78 -16.44
N PHE A 225 -14.15 -2.75 -15.76
CA PHE A 225 -14.19 -2.80 -14.31
C PHE A 225 -13.51 -1.58 -13.66
N ILE A 226 -12.40 -1.08 -14.20
CA ILE A 226 -11.75 0.14 -13.68
C ILE A 226 -12.73 1.32 -13.68
N ARG A 227 -13.52 1.47 -14.75
CA ARG A 227 -14.55 2.53 -14.86
C ARG A 227 -15.69 2.30 -13.86
N GLU A 228 -16.18 1.06 -13.73
CA GLU A 228 -17.21 0.67 -12.77
C GLU A 228 -16.77 0.97 -11.34
N ALA A 229 -15.54 0.61 -11.00
CA ALA A 229 -14.99 0.68 -9.65
C ALA A 229 -14.75 2.10 -9.14
N ARG A 230 -14.59 3.10 -10.01
CA ARG A 230 -14.35 4.52 -9.67
C ARG A 230 -13.18 4.68 -8.69
N TYR A 231 -12.01 4.25 -9.11
CA TYR A 231 -10.80 4.36 -8.30
C TYR A 231 -10.35 5.81 -8.13
N ALA A 232 -9.85 6.13 -6.93
CA ALA A 232 -9.13 7.38 -6.69
C ALA A 232 -7.75 7.40 -7.36
N LYS A 233 -7.13 6.21 -7.53
CA LYS A 233 -5.87 6.05 -8.28
C LYS A 233 -5.66 4.59 -8.65
N ILE A 234 -5.08 4.35 -9.82
CA ILE A 234 -4.56 3.04 -10.20
C ILE A 234 -3.07 3.12 -10.53
N HIS A 235 -2.36 2.03 -10.26
CA HIS A 235 -0.99 1.84 -10.69
C HIS A 235 -0.97 0.72 -11.71
N VAL A 236 -0.53 1.04 -12.93
CA VAL A 236 -0.52 0.09 -14.05
C VAL A 236 0.90 -0.37 -14.32
N PHE A 237 1.09 -1.66 -14.34
CA PHE A 237 2.38 -2.30 -14.59
C PHE A 237 2.29 -3.23 -15.80
N PRO A 238 3.04 -2.99 -16.88
CA PRO A 238 3.25 -4.01 -17.91
C PRO A 238 3.88 -5.25 -17.28
N TYR A 239 3.34 -6.44 -17.59
CA TYR A 239 3.91 -7.68 -17.09
C TYR A 239 5.38 -7.83 -17.51
N SER A 240 6.25 -8.04 -16.52
CA SER A 240 7.66 -8.30 -16.70
C SER A 240 7.97 -9.75 -16.33
N GLN A 241 8.58 -10.48 -17.25
CA GLN A 241 9.05 -11.85 -16.98
C GLN A 241 10.12 -11.83 -15.88
N ARG A 242 9.93 -12.67 -14.88
CA ARG A 242 10.89 -12.87 -13.80
C ARG A 242 11.32 -14.31 -13.77
N GLU A 243 12.60 -14.57 -13.97
CA GLU A 243 13.18 -15.89 -13.87
C GLU A 243 12.80 -16.56 -12.53
N GLY A 244 12.52 -17.86 -12.55
CA GLY A 244 12.08 -18.62 -11.39
C GLY A 244 10.57 -18.53 -11.08
N THR A 245 9.79 -17.73 -11.82
CA THR A 245 8.33 -17.69 -11.67
C THR A 245 7.62 -18.56 -12.70
N LYS A 246 6.45 -19.12 -12.33
CA LYS A 246 5.65 -19.93 -13.24
C LYS A 246 5.21 -19.16 -14.49
N ALA A 247 4.84 -17.89 -14.33
CA ALA A 247 4.38 -17.05 -15.43
C ALA A 247 5.48 -16.78 -16.47
N ALA A 248 6.77 -16.81 -16.08
CA ALA A 248 7.87 -16.59 -17.01
C ALA A 248 7.96 -17.64 -18.13
N VAL A 249 7.49 -18.84 -17.88
CA VAL A 249 7.52 -19.98 -18.84
C VAL A 249 6.13 -20.32 -19.40
N MET A 250 5.09 -19.57 -19.05
CA MET A 250 3.75 -19.76 -19.63
C MET A 250 3.75 -19.42 -21.13
N PRO A 251 3.00 -20.16 -21.95
CA PRO A 251 2.78 -19.80 -23.35
C PRO A 251 1.97 -18.51 -23.49
N GLY A 252 1.97 -17.93 -24.68
CA GLY A 252 1.17 -16.73 -24.96
C GLY A 252 1.77 -15.44 -24.38
N GLN A 253 3.09 -15.35 -24.27
CA GLN A 253 3.79 -14.12 -23.91
C GLN A 253 3.46 -13.03 -24.92
N LEU A 254 2.93 -11.90 -24.45
CA LEU A 254 2.63 -10.75 -25.29
C LEU A 254 3.91 -9.94 -25.59
N SER A 255 3.92 -9.26 -26.74
CA SER A 255 5.00 -8.34 -27.07
C SER A 255 5.03 -7.14 -26.13
N ASN A 256 6.22 -6.53 -25.95
CA ASN A 256 6.33 -5.31 -25.13
C ASN A 256 5.46 -4.17 -25.67
N ALA A 257 5.38 -4.02 -27.00
CA ALA A 257 4.54 -3.03 -27.64
C ALA A 257 3.05 -3.19 -27.24
N GLU A 258 2.55 -4.43 -27.20
CA GLU A 258 1.16 -4.71 -26.82
C GLU A 258 0.94 -4.44 -25.32
N LYS A 259 1.85 -4.87 -24.44
CA LYS A 259 1.79 -4.55 -23.01
C LYS A 259 1.75 -3.05 -22.75
N GLU A 260 2.59 -2.28 -23.43
CA GLU A 260 2.63 -0.82 -23.32
C GLU A 260 1.36 -0.17 -23.89
N ARG A 261 0.82 -0.67 -25.02
CA ARG A 261 -0.46 -0.20 -25.56
C ARG A 261 -1.56 -0.34 -24.52
N ARG A 262 -1.70 -1.51 -23.93
CA ARG A 262 -2.69 -1.80 -22.88
C ARG A 262 -2.45 -0.94 -21.64
N ALA A 263 -1.21 -0.77 -21.21
CA ALA A 263 -0.88 0.08 -20.08
C ALA A 263 -1.33 1.53 -20.29
N ARG A 264 -1.05 2.13 -21.46
CA ARG A 264 -1.51 3.49 -21.80
C ARG A 264 -3.02 3.64 -21.73
N LEU A 265 -3.77 2.66 -22.24
CA LEU A 265 -5.24 2.68 -22.21
C LEU A 265 -5.80 2.59 -20.77
N LEU A 266 -5.20 1.76 -19.93
CA LEU A 266 -5.62 1.68 -18.51
C LEU A 266 -5.21 2.93 -17.74
N ILE A 267 -4.03 3.50 -17.97
CA ILE A 267 -3.60 4.74 -17.32
C ILE A 267 -4.61 5.85 -17.65
N ALA A 268 -4.96 6.03 -18.93
CA ALA A 268 -5.95 7.03 -19.32
C ALA A 268 -7.33 6.82 -18.66
N ALA A 269 -7.79 5.56 -18.55
CA ALA A 269 -9.03 5.26 -17.84
C ALA A 269 -8.91 5.55 -16.33
N GLY A 270 -7.77 5.25 -15.74
CA GLY A 270 -7.49 5.51 -14.33
C GLY A 270 -7.41 7.01 -14.00
N ASP A 271 -6.79 7.79 -14.87
CA ASP A 271 -6.68 9.26 -14.72
C ASP A 271 -8.05 9.92 -14.76
N GLU A 272 -8.92 9.46 -15.64
CA GLU A 272 -10.31 9.92 -15.72
C GLU A 272 -11.08 9.59 -14.42
N MET A 273 -10.96 8.37 -13.89
CA MET A 273 -11.60 8.00 -12.63
C MET A 273 -11.04 8.79 -11.45
N ALA A 274 -9.72 9.02 -11.41
CA ALA A 274 -9.07 9.82 -10.38
C ALA A 274 -9.55 11.29 -10.42
N ARG A 275 -9.76 11.84 -11.61
CA ARG A 275 -10.35 13.18 -11.80
C ARG A 275 -11.77 13.23 -11.26
N GLN A 276 -12.64 12.28 -11.66
CA GLN A 276 -14.02 12.19 -11.18
C GLN A 276 -14.11 11.98 -9.67
N TYR A 277 -13.18 11.21 -9.09
CA TYR A 277 -13.10 11.05 -7.63
C TYR A 277 -12.80 12.38 -6.94
N ARG A 278 -11.83 13.16 -7.43
CA ARG A 278 -11.51 14.47 -6.85
C ARG A 278 -12.61 15.51 -7.06
N GLU A 279 -13.34 15.48 -8.16
CA GLU A 279 -14.47 16.39 -8.41
C GLU A 279 -15.55 16.32 -7.33
N GLN A 280 -15.77 15.15 -6.72
CA GLN A 280 -16.73 14.98 -5.62
C GLN A 280 -16.31 15.73 -4.34
N TRP A 281 -15.05 16.12 -4.25
CA TRP A 281 -14.49 16.83 -3.09
C TRP A 281 -14.49 18.35 -3.25
N VAL A 282 -14.89 18.88 -4.40
CA VAL A 282 -14.95 20.33 -4.62
C VAL A 282 -15.96 20.95 -3.67
N ASN A 283 -15.56 22.00 -2.94
CA ASN A 283 -16.26 22.68 -1.87
C ASN A 283 -16.36 21.92 -0.53
N GLU A 284 -15.90 20.67 -0.45
CA GLU A 284 -15.83 19.95 0.81
C GLU A 284 -14.68 20.48 1.69
N VAL A 285 -14.83 20.27 3.00
CA VAL A 285 -13.79 20.62 3.98
C VAL A 285 -13.09 19.35 4.44
N ALA A 286 -11.77 19.32 4.29
CA ALA A 286 -10.93 18.22 4.73
C ALA A 286 -9.84 18.69 5.69
N GLU A 287 -9.37 17.80 6.54
CA GLU A 287 -8.18 18.01 7.35
C GLU A 287 -6.96 17.56 6.56
N VAL A 288 -6.00 18.46 6.33
CA VAL A 288 -4.77 18.21 5.58
C VAL A 288 -3.59 18.13 6.54
N LEU A 289 -2.80 17.08 6.45
CA LEU A 289 -1.49 16.99 7.11
C LEU A 289 -0.45 17.60 6.17
N LEU A 290 0.14 18.72 6.58
CA LEU A 290 1.16 19.42 5.80
C LEU A 290 2.48 18.65 5.79
N GLU A 291 3.10 18.52 4.62
CA GLU A 291 4.36 17.80 4.44
C GLU A 291 5.52 18.73 4.14
N GLU A 292 5.50 19.38 3.00
CA GLU A 292 6.60 20.24 2.56
C GLU A 292 6.08 21.38 1.68
N PRO A 293 6.83 22.49 1.60
CA PRO A 293 6.57 23.52 0.61
C PRO A 293 7.17 23.14 -0.75
N VAL A 294 6.33 23.21 -1.80
CA VAL A 294 6.75 23.01 -3.20
C VAL A 294 6.48 24.30 -3.96
N ASN A 295 7.51 24.90 -4.54
CA ASN A 295 7.43 26.18 -5.30
C ASN A 295 6.72 27.30 -4.52
N GLY A 296 6.97 27.42 -3.21
CA GLY A 296 6.37 28.44 -2.35
C GLY A 296 4.95 28.14 -1.83
N HIS A 297 4.40 27.00 -2.18
CA HIS A 297 3.10 26.53 -1.72
C HIS A 297 3.24 25.34 -0.77
N TRP A 298 2.61 25.41 0.40
CA TRP A 298 2.53 24.24 1.26
C TRP A 298 1.68 23.15 0.59
N THR A 299 2.18 21.92 0.65
CA THR A 299 1.47 20.74 0.18
C THR A 299 1.23 19.76 1.32
N GLY A 300 0.24 18.91 1.19
CA GLY A 300 -0.07 17.89 2.17
C GLY A 300 -1.17 16.94 1.68
N TYR A 301 -1.63 16.07 2.56
CA TYR A 301 -2.61 15.05 2.20
C TYR A 301 -3.80 14.98 3.16
N THR A 302 -4.98 14.72 2.58
CA THR A 302 -6.18 14.37 3.35
C THR A 302 -6.13 12.94 3.88
N PRO A 303 -7.05 12.52 4.76
CA PRO A 303 -7.18 11.12 5.14
C PRO A 303 -7.40 10.17 3.94
N GLU A 304 -8.11 10.62 2.92
CA GLU A 304 -8.37 9.91 1.66
C GLU A 304 -7.16 9.90 0.70
N TYR A 305 -6.05 10.49 1.13
CA TYR A 305 -4.82 10.59 0.34
C TYR A 305 -4.94 11.48 -0.91
N ILE A 306 -5.79 12.50 -0.85
CA ILE A 306 -5.84 13.55 -1.87
C ILE A 306 -4.72 14.53 -1.58
N ALA A 307 -3.86 14.77 -2.57
CA ALA A 307 -2.84 15.81 -2.51
C ALA A 307 -3.52 17.19 -2.54
N VAL A 308 -3.13 18.08 -1.62
CA VAL A 308 -3.70 19.44 -1.53
C VAL A 308 -2.57 20.46 -1.55
N THR A 309 -2.75 21.49 -2.39
CA THR A 309 -1.85 22.64 -2.48
C THR A 309 -2.52 23.86 -1.83
N LEU A 310 -1.85 24.50 -0.88
CA LEU A 310 -2.33 25.71 -0.22
C LEU A 310 -1.89 26.97 -0.97
N PRO A 311 -2.55 28.13 -0.73
CA PRO A 311 -2.18 29.38 -1.36
C PRO A 311 -0.72 29.78 -1.06
N GLU A 312 -0.11 30.49 -2.00
CA GLU A 312 1.23 31.04 -1.83
C GLU A 312 1.31 31.91 -0.57
N GLY A 313 2.41 31.82 0.15
CA GLY A 313 2.64 32.59 1.36
C GLY A 313 1.90 32.12 2.61
N TYR A 314 1.20 30.98 2.56
CA TYR A 314 0.62 30.40 3.78
C TYR A 314 1.73 30.04 4.78
N ALA A 315 1.61 30.54 6.02
CA ALA A 315 2.58 30.31 7.09
C ALA A 315 2.31 28.95 7.78
N GLY A 316 2.62 27.84 7.09
CA GLY A 316 2.46 26.49 7.60
C GLY A 316 3.71 25.92 8.24
N ARG A 317 3.57 24.75 8.85
CA ARG A 317 4.67 23.96 9.41
C ARG A 317 4.49 22.48 9.05
N GLN A 318 5.61 21.82 8.79
CA GLN A 318 5.62 20.35 8.56
C GLN A 318 4.98 19.62 9.76
N GLY A 319 4.12 18.64 9.47
CA GLY A 319 3.40 17.88 10.49
C GLY A 319 2.18 18.58 11.08
N GLU A 320 1.87 19.80 10.63
CA GLU A 320 0.67 20.53 11.05
C GLU A 320 -0.57 19.99 10.36
N PHE A 321 -1.68 19.91 11.11
CA PHE A 321 -2.99 19.60 10.58
C PHE A 321 -3.78 20.88 10.36
N VAL A 322 -4.21 21.09 9.14
CA VAL A 322 -4.94 22.29 8.73
C VAL A 322 -6.29 21.91 8.15
N ARG A 323 -7.37 22.55 8.63
CA ARG A 323 -8.69 22.40 7.98
C ARG A 323 -8.73 23.27 6.72
N VAL A 324 -9.05 22.64 5.62
CA VAL A 324 -8.97 23.25 4.29
C VAL A 324 -10.27 23.00 3.52
N ARG A 325 -10.82 24.06 2.91
CA ARG A 325 -11.86 23.92 1.89
C ARG A 325 -11.19 23.62 0.56
N LEU A 326 -11.55 22.51 -0.07
CA LEU A 326 -11.03 22.10 -1.38
C LEU A 326 -11.76 22.92 -2.46
N THR A 327 -11.03 23.72 -3.23
CA THR A 327 -11.63 24.74 -4.11
C THR A 327 -11.67 24.36 -5.58
N GLY A 328 -10.79 23.47 -6.02
CA GLY A 328 -10.73 23.04 -7.40
C GLY A 328 -9.69 21.95 -7.61
N LEU A 329 -9.65 21.38 -8.81
CA LEU A 329 -8.65 20.41 -9.23
C LEU A 329 -7.41 21.15 -9.75
N ASN A 330 -6.24 20.57 -9.43
CA ASN A 330 -4.97 20.95 -10.03
C ASN A 330 -4.26 19.73 -10.63
N GLU A 331 -3.04 19.91 -11.12
CA GLU A 331 -2.25 18.81 -11.70
C GLU A 331 -1.90 17.79 -10.58
N GLY A 332 -2.61 16.67 -10.59
CA GLY A 332 -2.39 15.54 -9.67
C GLY A 332 -3.08 15.61 -8.31
N GLY A 333 -3.75 16.73 -7.96
CA GLY A 333 -4.39 16.94 -6.66
C GLY A 333 -5.54 17.94 -6.70
N MET A 334 -5.64 18.73 -5.63
CA MET A 334 -6.64 19.79 -5.49
C MET A 334 -6.00 21.05 -4.86
N ASP A 335 -6.52 22.19 -5.22
CA ASP A 335 -6.25 23.45 -4.50
C ASP A 335 -7.13 23.54 -3.26
N GLY A 336 -6.61 24.16 -2.22
CA GLY A 336 -7.34 24.30 -0.98
C GLY A 336 -7.11 25.64 -0.31
N THR A 337 -8.16 26.17 0.33
CA THR A 337 -8.09 27.39 1.12
C THR A 337 -8.29 27.06 2.60
N PRO A 338 -7.36 27.46 3.50
CA PRO A 338 -7.50 27.22 4.93
C PRO A 338 -8.81 27.82 5.47
N CYS A 339 -9.50 27.04 6.28
CA CYS A 339 -10.71 27.47 7.00
C CYS A 339 -10.30 28.02 8.39
N LYS A 340 -11.01 29.06 8.82
CA LYS A 340 -10.87 29.59 10.19
C LYS A 340 -11.47 28.62 11.21
#